data_c2ec63bf96613f96377a6a9cbde3aab3
#
_entry.id   c2ec63bf96613f96377a6a9cbde3aab3
#
_cell.length_a   1.000
_cell.length_b   1.000
_cell.length_c   1.000
_cell.angle_alpha   90.00
_cell.angle_beta   90.00
_cell.angle_gamma   90.00
#
_symmetry.space_group_name_H-M   'P 1'
#
loop_
_entity.id
_entity.type
_entity.pdbx_description
1 polymer ?
#
loop_
_entity_poly.entity_id
_entity_poly.type
_entity_poly.pdbx_seq_one_letter_code
_entity_poly.pdbx_strand_id
1 'polypeptide(L)'
;MRNTTIPPIYYCCAWYFIFCGGLAVLVPYLPVIFRHWNLSPSQIGIIAACKPLIGFGIQPIWGQIADYTKLHGQIHAFCLFASACGYGSLYFQKREFGRILAHVLVTETFGSGGFFLADNATNFIVSKHLERNPRSSISYGKVRLWGAVGWGYVFAPLMGLVLTEEKNAQFAPFLAYVILFSMASAIALRMEHHEKEVVDEGDDAEIVVMNDDEGENERMVGVASSSSRNRGGGGRGGRVGADGTPSKMKRTASFADFNDVSKRTFRIVTEPSAFLVFLLFLLMALSMALTDTYLFLHLETLGAPPILMGLALFFTCVAEVPVFFHEKKIKEFLGLDRSMLLIFVAYIFRQLGYASLKSFGSPWFVLPLQLLHGITFGLYWSVGVEFSRLLAPEDLRAAVMGFFSGMNSLGAFLGAICGGRVYDRVGGGSLFFIAAVGNTILSLVFALKMAFGKRVVPTTNTVVDNIIEIDMSGFVRLESSMPPSSSLSDAGERDDLDIDRSIDSRI
;
A
#
# COMPACT_ATOMS: atom_id res chain seq x y z
N MET A 1 11.68 41.93 -1.50
CA MET A 1 12.30 40.60 -1.59
C MET A 1 11.16 39.58 -1.84
N ARG A 2 11.12 38.93 -3.02
CA ARG A 2 10.14 37.88 -3.26
C ARG A 2 10.45 36.76 -2.29
N ASN A 3 9.54 36.46 -1.37
CA ASN A 3 9.58 35.24 -0.58
C ASN A 3 9.47 34.06 -1.56
N THR A 4 10.61 33.52 -1.99
CA THR A 4 10.67 32.28 -2.78
C THR A 4 10.41 31.12 -1.83
N THR A 5 9.14 30.90 -1.49
CA THR A 5 8.74 29.68 -0.79
C THR A 5 8.98 28.51 -1.73
N ILE A 6 9.79 27.55 -1.29
CA ILE A 6 10.07 26.31 -2.05
C ILE A 6 8.71 25.63 -2.33
N PRO A 7 8.42 25.27 -3.59
CA PRO A 7 7.17 24.58 -3.90
C PRO A 7 7.01 23.30 -3.08
N PRO A 8 5.81 23.00 -2.54
CA PRO A 8 5.56 21.85 -1.65
C PRO A 8 6.02 20.50 -2.20
N ILE A 9 6.02 20.34 -3.52
CA ILE A 9 6.42 19.10 -4.19
C ILE A 9 7.91 18.77 -4.00
N TYR A 10 8.78 19.79 -3.84
CA TYR A 10 10.21 19.55 -3.59
C TYR A 10 10.46 19.04 -2.17
N TYR A 11 9.61 19.40 -1.20
CA TYR A 11 9.67 18.81 0.13
C TYR A 11 9.34 17.31 0.08
N CYS A 12 8.36 16.90 -0.74
CA CYS A 12 8.07 15.49 -0.93
C CYS A 12 9.25 14.74 -1.56
N CYS A 13 9.85 15.28 -2.62
CA CYS A 13 11.02 14.67 -3.27
C CYS A 13 12.20 14.51 -2.29
N ALA A 14 12.51 15.59 -1.54
CA ALA A 14 13.57 15.58 -0.53
C ALA A 14 13.26 14.60 0.60
N TRP A 15 12.00 14.52 1.03
CA TRP A 15 11.56 13.58 2.04
C TRP A 15 11.79 12.13 1.62
N TYR A 16 11.33 11.73 0.42
CA TYR A 16 11.55 10.36 -0.07
C TYR A 16 13.03 10.04 -0.20
N PHE A 17 13.83 10.97 -0.72
CA PHE A 17 15.27 10.79 -0.85
C PHE A 17 15.94 10.53 0.50
N ILE A 18 15.65 11.34 1.51
CA ILE A 18 16.26 11.25 2.84
C ILE A 18 15.69 10.05 3.62
N PHE A 19 14.39 9.84 3.60
CA PHE A 19 13.74 8.75 4.31
C PHE A 19 14.20 7.38 3.80
N CYS A 20 14.14 7.16 2.48
CA CYS A 20 14.60 5.90 1.88
C CYS A 20 16.11 5.73 2.04
N GLY A 21 16.88 6.82 2.00
CA GLY A 21 18.30 6.81 2.33
C GLY A 21 18.56 6.36 3.77
N GLY A 22 17.78 6.86 4.72
CA GLY A 22 17.83 6.43 6.12
C GLY A 22 17.52 4.95 6.30
N LEU A 23 16.53 4.42 5.60
CA LEU A 23 16.27 2.99 5.61
C LEU A 23 17.43 2.18 5.00
N ALA A 24 18.01 2.65 3.91
CA ALA A 24 19.09 1.97 3.17
C ALA A 24 20.38 1.80 3.97
N VAL A 25 20.70 2.77 4.84
CA VAL A 25 21.92 2.71 5.64
C VAL A 25 21.86 1.74 6.81
N LEU A 26 20.67 1.36 7.28
CA LEU A 26 20.53 0.53 8.48
C LEU A 26 19.80 -0.79 8.21
N VAL A 27 18.60 -0.75 7.65
CA VAL A 27 17.69 -1.90 7.61
C VAL A 27 18.28 -3.13 6.94
N PRO A 28 18.93 -3.04 5.75
CA PRO A 28 19.52 -4.20 5.09
C PRO A 28 20.71 -4.82 5.85
N TYR A 29 21.39 -4.03 6.69
CA TYR A 29 22.54 -4.47 7.46
C TYR A 29 22.16 -5.02 8.84
N LEU A 30 20.94 -4.78 9.34
CA LEU A 30 20.49 -5.27 10.64
C LEU A 30 20.65 -6.79 10.83
N PRO A 31 20.30 -7.66 9.86
CA PRO A 31 20.52 -9.11 10.02
C PRO A 31 22.00 -9.47 10.27
N VAL A 32 22.92 -8.82 9.57
CA VAL A 32 24.37 -9.01 9.72
C VAL A 32 24.84 -8.50 11.09
N ILE A 33 24.38 -7.30 11.48
CA ILE A 33 24.69 -6.71 12.80
C ILE A 33 24.17 -7.63 13.92
N PHE A 34 22.95 -8.13 13.84
CA PHE A 34 22.37 -9.05 14.81
C PHE A 34 23.14 -10.38 14.87
N ARG A 35 23.65 -10.84 13.73
CA ARG A 35 24.53 -12.02 13.70
C ARG A 35 25.82 -11.78 14.46
N HIS A 36 26.45 -10.62 14.31
CA HIS A 36 27.62 -10.21 15.09
C HIS A 36 27.29 -10.03 16.59
N TRP A 37 26.04 -9.81 16.94
CA TRP A 37 25.56 -9.80 18.33
C TRP A 37 25.21 -11.19 18.84
N ASN A 38 25.61 -12.26 18.14
CA ASN A 38 25.39 -13.67 18.45
C ASN A 38 23.92 -14.12 18.44
N LEU A 39 23.03 -13.43 17.70
CA LEU A 39 21.68 -13.91 17.46
C LEU A 39 21.69 -15.02 16.40
N SER A 40 20.85 -16.05 16.61
CA SER A 40 20.65 -17.07 15.59
C SER A 40 19.81 -16.55 14.41
N PRO A 41 19.94 -17.10 13.18
CA PRO A 41 19.07 -16.79 12.07
C PRO A 41 17.58 -16.89 12.37
N SER A 42 17.14 -17.82 13.21
CA SER A 42 15.76 -17.91 13.68
C SER A 42 15.34 -16.70 14.52
N GLN A 43 16.21 -16.23 15.41
CA GLN A 43 15.97 -15.03 16.22
C GLN A 43 15.93 -13.77 15.35
N ILE A 44 16.83 -13.66 14.38
CA ILE A 44 16.87 -12.58 13.39
C ILE A 44 15.56 -12.56 12.57
N GLY A 45 15.09 -13.73 12.13
CA GLY A 45 13.83 -13.87 11.40
C GLY A 45 12.61 -13.42 12.20
N ILE A 46 12.56 -13.74 13.51
CA ILE A 46 11.49 -13.29 14.40
C ILE A 46 11.49 -11.75 14.51
N ILE A 47 12.66 -11.14 14.68
CA ILE A 47 12.79 -9.68 14.75
C ILE A 47 12.38 -9.05 13.41
N ALA A 48 12.83 -9.58 12.28
CA ALA A 48 12.46 -9.08 10.96
C ALA A 48 10.95 -9.17 10.67
N ALA A 49 10.28 -10.19 11.21
CA ALA A 49 8.84 -10.39 11.08
C ALA A 49 8.00 -9.35 11.84
N CYS A 50 8.56 -8.67 12.83
CA CYS A 50 7.84 -7.64 13.60
C CYS A 50 7.36 -6.49 12.72
N LYS A 51 8.19 -6.03 11.77
CA LYS A 51 7.87 -4.88 10.92
C LYS A 51 6.60 -5.07 10.07
N PRO A 52 6.46 -6.13 9.24
CA PRO A 52 5.24 -6.36 8.48
C PRO A 52 4.01 -6.62 9.36
N LEU A 53 4.19 -7.29 10.51
CA LEU A 53 3.10 -7.56 11.44
C LEU A 53 2.56 -6.27 12.07
N ILE A 54 3.46 -5.44 12.61
CA ILE A 54 3.10 -4.16 13.24
C ILE A 54 2.56 -3.19 12.18
N GLY A 55 3.19 -3.11 11.02
CA GLY A 55 2.73 -2.27 9.92
C GLY A 55 1.29 -2.59 9.53
N PHE A 56 0.93 -3.85 9.43
CA PHE A 56 -0.44 -4.27 9.12
C PHE A 56 -1.47 -3.81 10.16
N GLY A 57 -1.14 -3.94 11.46
CA GLY A 57 -2.09 -3.65 12.56
C GLY A 57 -2.09 -2.19 13.04
N ILE A 58 -0.93 -1.56 13.09
CA ILE A 58 -0.74 -0.26 13.77
C ILE A 58 -0.82 0.94 12.82
N GLN A 59 -0.42 0.79 11.55
CA GLN A 59 -0.50 1.90 10.58
C GLN A 59 -1.91 2.51 10.45
N PRO A 60 -3.00 1.72 10.35
CA PRO A 60 -4.35 2.27 10.31
C PRO A 60 -4.72 3.05 11.57
N ILE A 61 -4.20 2.64 12.73
CA ILE A 61 -4.44 3.33 14.01
C ILE A 61 -3.80 4.73 14.00
N TRP A 62 -2.55 4.84 13.51
CA TRP A 62 -1.90 6.13 13.35
C TRP A 62 -2.64 7.04 12.36
N GLY A 63 -3.19 6.47 11.27
CA GLY A 63 -4.05 7.20 10.35
C GLY A 63 -5.30 7.76 11.03
N GLN A 64 -6.02 6.92 11.79
CA GLN A 64 -7.21 7.34 12.54
C GLN A 64 -6.91 8.42 13.59
N ILE A 65 -5.79 8.29 14.32
CA ILE A 65 -5.36 9.31 15.29
C ILE A 65 -5.07 10.63 14.56
N ALA A 66 -4.40 10.60 13.40
CA ALA A 66 -4.11 11.79 12.62
C ALA A 66 -5.39 12.45 12.09
N ASP A 67 -6.35 11.66 11.60
CA ASP A 67 -7.65 12.14 11.11
C ASP A 67 -8.48 12.76 12.23
N TYR A 68 -8.51 12.13 13.41
CA TYR A 68 -9.25 12.61 14.57
C TYR A 68 -8.66 13.89 15.15
N THR A 69 -7.35 13.95 15.31
CA THR A 69 -6.66 15.10 15.93
C THR A 69 -6.42 16.24 14.97
N LYS A 70 -6.53 16.02 13.64
CA LYS A 70 -6.12 16.95 12.58
C LYS A 70 -4.64 17.36 12.63
N LEU A 71 -3.82 16.62 13.36
CA LEU A 71 -2.39 16.89 13.57
C LEU A 71 -1.49 16.02 12.68
N HIS A 72 -1.88 15.78 11.41
CA HIS A 72 -1.19 14.87 10.48
C HIS A 72 0.32 15.13 10.38
N GLY A 73 0.75 16.41 10.25
CA GLY A 73 2.16 16.78 10.14
C GLY A 73 2.95 16.51 11.41
N GLN A 74 2.38 16.82 12.57
CA GLN A 74 3.02 16.59 13.87
C GLN A 74 3.14 15.10 14.17
N ILE A 75 2.09 14.31 13.89
CA ILE A 75 2.10 12.85 14.08
C ILE A 75 3.08 12.20 13.11
N HIS A 76 3.13 12.65 11.85
CA HIS A 76 4.12 12.20 10.88
C HIS A 76 5.54 12.43 11.39
N ALA A 77 5.85 13.65 11.81
CA ALA A 77 7.17 14.00 12.37
C ALA A 77 7.48 13.21 13.65
N PHE A 78 6.50 13.02 14.53
CA PHE A 78 6.64 12.22 15.75
C PHE A 78 7.00 10.77 15.44
N CYS A 79 6.29 10.11 14.51
CA CYS A 79 6.58 8.74 14.13
C CYS A 79 8.03 8.57 13.63
N LEU A 80 8.50 9.51 12.80
CA LEU A 80 9.86 9.47 12.29
C LEU A 80 10.90 9.72 13.39
N PHE A 81 10.66 10.69 14.25
CA PHE A 81 11.55 10.98 15.37
C PHE A 81 11.60 9.85 16.39
N ALA A 82 10.44 9.24 16.70
CA ALA A 82 10.37 8.07 17.57
C ALA A 82 11.14 6.88 16.99
N SER A 83 11.06 6.67 15.67
CA SER A 83 11.86 5.67 14.97
C SER A 83 13.36 5.96 15.03
N ALA A 84 13.75 7.24 14.84
CA ALA A 84 15.16 7.68 14.98
C ALA A 84 15.70 7.39 16.38
N CYS A 85 14.98 7.78 17.43
CA CYS A 85 15.36 7.53 18.81
C CYS A 85 15.40 6.01 19.14
N GLY A 86 14.39 5.29 18.67
CA GLY A 86 14.28 3.84 18.89
C GLY A 86 15.47 3.10 18.27
N TYR A 87 15.68 3.20 16.97
CA TYR A 87 16.80 2.51 16.33
C TYR A 87 18.16 3.06 16.78
N GLY A 88 18.28 4.37 17.05
CA GLY A 88 19.52 4.94 17.60
C GLY A 88 19.89 4.37 18.95
N SER A 89 18.91 4.20 19.84
CA SER A 89 19.14 3.62 21.19
C SER A 89 19.31 2.11 21.17
N LEU A 90 18.90 1.42 20.10
CA LEU A 90 19.06 -0.03 19.96
C LEU A 90 20.54 -0.47 20.04
N TYR A 91 21.46 0.35 19.52
CA TYR A 91 22.90 0.04 19.57
C TYR A 91 23.42 -0.10 21.00
N PHE A 92 22.86 0.63 21.97
CA PHE A 92 23.27 0.64 23.37
C PHE A 92 22.54 -0.41 24.23
N GLN A 93 21.61 -1.19 23.64
CA GLN A 93 20.89 -2.23 24.36
C GLN A 93 21.79 -3.41 24.68
N LYS A 94 21.46 -4.12 25.78
CA LYS A 94 22.06 -5.41 26.03
C LYS A 94 21.72 -6.38 24.90
N ARG A 95 22.72 -7.10 24.42
CA ARG A 95 22.65 -7.99 23.26
C ARG A 95 21.92 -9.31 23.57
N GLU A 96 20.79 -9.22 24.25
CA GLU A 96 19.91 -10.32 24.60
C GLU A 96 18.70 -10.33 23.67
N PHE A 97 18.36 -11.46 23.09
CA PHE A 97 17.27 -11.59 22.11
C PHE A 97 15.95 -10.95 22.60
N GLY A 98 15.49 -11.28 23.81
CA GLY A 98 14.23 -10.78 24.35
C GLY A 98 14.19 -9.25 24.48
N ARG A 99 15.33 -8.63 24.86
CA ARG A 99 15.44 -7.17 24.98
C ARG A 99 15.47 -6.48 23.62
N ILE A 100 16.21 -7.04 22.66
CA ILE A 100 16.26 -6.53 21.29
C ILE A 100 14.88 -6.65 20.66
N LEU A 101 14.20 -7.79 20.80
CA LEU A 101 12.85 -8.00 20.29
C LEU A 101 11.85 -6.99 20.86
N ALA A 102 11.82 -6.85 22.20
CA ALA A 102 10.92 -5.89 22.85
C ALA A 102 11.20 -4.45 22.41
N HIS A 103 12.48 -4.10 22.29
CA HIS A 103 12.91 -2.78 21.82
C HIS A 103 12.45 -2.49 20.38
N VAL A 104 12.64 -3.45 19.47
CA VAL A 104 12.20 -3.32 18.07
C VAL A 104 10.67 -3.26 17.97
N LEU A 105 9.93 -4.07 18.74
CA LEU A 105 8.47 -4.03 18.80
C LEU A 105 7.97 -2.63 19.18
N VAL A 106 8.53 -2.02 20.23
CA VAL A 106 8.18 -0.66 20.66
C VAL A 106 8.54 0.36 19.57
N THR A 107 9.75 0.26 19.02
CA THR A 107 10.22 1.19 17.97
C THR A 107 9.33 1.15 16.73
N GLU A 108 8.99 -0.05 16.23
CA GLU A 108 8.12 -0.21 15.07
C GLU A 108 6.68 0.24 15.35
N THR A 109 6.17 0.04 16.56
CA THR A 109 4.83 0.50 16.95
C THR A 109 4.71 2.03 16.81
N PHE A 110 5.69 2.77 17.30
CA PHE A 110 5.69 4.23 17.20
C PHE A 110 6.15 4.73 15.83
N GLY A 111 7.07 4.03 15.16
CA GLY A 111 7.64 4.44 13.88
C GLY A 111 6.79 4.11 12.65
N SER A 112 5.85 3.15 12.73
CA SER A 112 5.15 2.58 11.59
C SER A 112 4.28 3.57 10.80
N GLY A 113 3.80 4.66 11.42
CA GLY A 113 2.94 5.66 10.76
C GLY A 113 3.65 6.55 9.76
N GLY A 114 4.98 6.69 9.84
CA GLY A 114 5.73 7.69 9.08
C GLY A 114 5.58 7.57 7.57
N PHE A 115 5.76 6.37 7.00
CA PHE A 115 5.69 6.16 5.56
C PHE A 115 4.28 6.34 4.99
N PHE A 116 3.28 5.80 5.68
CA PHE A 116 1.88 5.91 5.29
C PHE A 116 1.38 7.36 5.26
N LEU A 117 1.72 8.15 6.28
CA LEU A 117 1.34 9.57 6.36
C LEU A 117 2.03 10.40 5.26
N ALA A 118 3.28 10.06 4.91
CA ALA A 118 3.97 10.70 3.81
C ALA A 118 3.35 10.42 2.44
N ASP A 119 2.95 9.16 2.19
CA ASP A 119 2.27 8.78 0.95
C ASP A 119 0.95 9.53 0.78
N ASN A 120 0.16 9.66 1.87
CA ASN A 120 -1.08 10.43 1.86
C ASN A 120 -0.83 11.92 1.59
N ALA A 121 0.12 12.54 2.29
CA ALA A 121 0.50 13.94 2.07
C ALA A 121 0.99 14.18 0.64
N THR A 122 1.80 13.27 0.10
CA THR A 122 2.33 13.39 -1.26
C THR A 122 1.22 13.30 -2.30
N ASN A 123 0.29 12.35 -2.16
CA ASN A 123 -0.88 12.25 -3.04
C ASN A 123 -1.71 13.53 -3.02
N PHE A 124 -1.97 14.09 -1.83
CA PHE A 124 -2.68 15.35 -1.68
C PHE A 124 -1.96 16.51 -2.38
N ILE A 125 -0.64 16.69 -2.15
CA ILE A 125 0.17 17.76 -2.76
C ILE A 125 0.21 17.62 -4.29
N VAL A 126 0.37 16.39 -4.80
CA VAL A 126 0.40 16.12 -6.25
C VAL A 126 -0.96 16.43 -6.88
N SER A 127 -2.07 16.00 -6.28
CA SER A 127 -3.42 16.30 -6.78
C SER A 127 -3.67 17.80 -6.83
N LYS A 128 -3.38 18.52 -5.74
CA LYS A 128 -3.49 20.00 -5.66
C LYS A 128 -2.60 20.72 -6.68
N HIS A 129 -1.40 20.18 -6.95
CA HIS A 129 -0.51 20.72 -7.98
C HIS A 129 -1.08 20.55 -9.39
N LEU A 130 -1.67 19.38 -9.70
CA LEU A 130 -2.26 19.09 -11.00
C LEU A 130 -3.53 19.91 -11.26
N GLU A 131 -4.35 20.15 -10.23
CA GLU A 131 -5.51 21.06 -10.33
C GLU A 131 -5.08 22.49 -10.72
N ARG A 132 -3.99 22.98 -10.12
CA ARG A 132 -3.45 24.32 -10.45
C ARG A 132 -2.69 24.36 -11.78
N ASN A 133 -2.11 23.23 -12.19
CA ASN A 133 -1.28 23.11 -13.39
C ASN A 133 -1.64 21.85 -14.18
N PRO A 134 -2.78 21.83 -14.91
CA PRO A 134 -3.27 20.62 -15.62
C PRO A 134 -2.32 20.08 -16.69
N ARG A 135 -1.39 20.90 -17.19
CA ARG A 135 -0.37 20.50 -18.17
C ARG A 135 0.90 19.94 -17.53
N SER A 136 0.98 19.91 -16.21
CA SER A 136 2.17 19.37 -15.53
C SER A 136 2.29 17.87 -15.76
N SER A 137 3.50 17.42 -16.05
CA SER A 137 3.82 15.98 -16.18
C SER A 137 4.18 15.32 -14.84
N ILE A 138 4.02 16.03 -13.71
CA ILE A 138 4.33 15.52 -12.37
C ILE A 138 3.28 14.47 -11.99
N SER A 139 3.73 13.38 -11.37
CA SER A 139 2.87 12.33 -10.83
C SER A 139 3.44 11.84 -9.50
N TYR A 140 2.61 11.18 -8.70
CA TYR A 140 3.05 10.54 -7.46
C TYR A 140 4.26 9.62 -7.68
N GLY A 141 4.26 8.80 -8.74
CA GLY A 141 5.38 7.91 -9.07
C GLY A 141 6.69 8.67 -9.33
N LYS A 142 6.64 9.82 -10.02
CA LYS A 142 7.83 10.65 -10.26
C LYS A 142 8.41 11.26 -8.98
N VAL A 143 7.55 11.62 -8.03
CA VAL A 143 7.99 12.11 -6.72
C VAL A 143 8.60 10.96 -5.91
N ARG A 144 7.94 9.81 -5.87
CA ARG A 144 8.40 8.62 -5.14
C ARG A 144 9.71 8.05 -5.69
N LEU A 145 10.02 8.27 -6.98
CA LEU A 145 11.27 7.84 -7.60
C LEU A 145 12.52 8.36 -6.86
N TRP A 146 12.42 9.55 -6.23
CA TRP A 146 13.51 10.08 -5.41
C TRP A 146 13.86 9.17 -4.24
N GLY A 147 12.92 8.35 -3.79
CA GLY A 147 13.18 7.30 -2.81
C GLY A 147 14.15 6.24 -3.33
N ALA A 148 14.01 5.76 -4.57
CA ALA A 148 14.95 4.83 -5.18
C ALA A 148 16.34 5.45 -5.36
N VAL A 149 16.39 6.76 -5.68
CA VAL A 149 17.66 7.49 -5.75
C VAL A 149 18.35 7.54 -4.40
N GLY A 150 17.63 7.87 -3.34
CA GLY A 150 18.17 7.86 -1.97
C GLY A 150 18.58 6.45 -1.54
N TRP A 151 17.70 5.47 -1.69
CA TRP A 151 17.95 4.09 -1.29
C TRP A 151 19.17 3.48 -1.96
N GLY A 152 19.11 3.31 -3.28
CA GLY A 152 20.07 2.47 -4.00
C GLY A 152 21.23 3.24 -4.62
N TYR A 153 20.98 4.44 -5.18
CA TYR A 153 22.04 5.15 -5.91
C TYR A 153 23.02 5.87 -5.00
N VAL A 154 22.62 6.31 -3.81
CA VAL A 154 23.45 7.15 -2.93
C VAL A 154 23.81 6.44 -1.63
N PHE A 155 22.80 6.17 -0.78
CA PHE A 155 23.10 5.84 0.62
C PHE A 155 23.51 4.40 0.84
N ALA A 156 22.98 3.42 0.07
CA ALA A 156 23.38 2.03 0.26
C ALA A 156 24.85 1.75 -0.16
N PRO A 157 25.34 2.22 -1.33
CA PRO A 157 26.75 2.08 -1.67
C PRO A 157 27.68 2.85 -0.73
N LEU A 158 27.25 4.06 -0.31
CA LEU A 158 28.04 4.87 0.62
C LEU A 158 28.20 4.16 1.98
N MET A 159 27.13 3.59 2.52
CA MET A 159 27.21 2.85 3.78
C MET A 159 28.03 1.57 3.63
N GLY A 160 27.89 0.85 2.50
CA GLY A 160 28.72 -0.30 2.20
C GLY A 160 30.20 0.05 2.16
N LEU A 161 30.56 1.22 1.60
CA LEU A 161 31.93 1.71 1.59
C LEU A 161 32.43 2.02 3.01
N VAL A 162 31.67 2.78 3.79
CA VAL A 162 32.01 3.13 5.19
C VAL A 162 32.27 1.88 6.03
N LEU A 163 31.42 0.85 5.90
CA LEU A 163 31.55 -0.40 6.64
C LEU A 163 32.75 -1.26 6.14
N THR A 164 33.20 -1.04 4.92
CA THR A 164 34.37 -1.75 4.36
C THR A 164 35.68 -1.15 4.84
N GLU A 165 35.75 0.19 4.87
CA GLU A 165 36.97 0.90 5.28
C GLU A 165 37.21 0.85 6.79
N GLU A 166 36.14 0.94 7.58
CA GLU A 166 36.18 1.02 9.03
C GLU A 166 35.67 -0.26 9.70
N LYS A 167 36.58 -1.18 10.04
CA LYS A 167 36.25 -2.48 10.66
C LYS A 167 35.40 -2.42 11.94
N ASN A 168 35.46 -1.30 12.66
CA ASN A 168 34.70 -1.08 13.91
C ASN A 168 33.48 -0.17 13.73
N ALA A 169 33.10 0.13 12.50
CA ALA A 169 32.05 1.11 12.19
C ALA A 169 30.61 0.58 12.37
N GLN A 170 30.39 -0.46 13.20
CA GLN A 170 29.03 -0.98 13.45
C GLN A 170 28.06 0.06 14.00
N PHE A 171 28.56 1.15 14.57
CA PHE A 171 27.76 2.29 15.03
C PHE A 171 27.31 3.22 13.88
N ALA A 172 28.08 3.27 12.79
CA ALA A 172 27.82 4.19 11.67
C ALA A 172 26.42 4.06 11.05
N PRO A 173 25.88 2.85 10.78
CA PRO A 173 24.52 2.68 10.29
C PRO A 173 23.46 3.31 11.21
N PHE A 174 23.59 3.13 12.52
CA PHE A 174 22.65 3.69 13.51
C PHE A 174 22.72 5.19 13.57
N LEU A 175 23.93 5.77 13.58
CA LEU A 175 24.13 7.22 13.58
C LEU A 175 23.57 7.85 12.30
N ALA A 176 23.89 7.29 11.13
CA ALA A 176 23.39 7.77 9.86
C ALA A 176 21.84 7.71 9.80
N TYR A 177 21.25 6.61 10.30
CA TYR A 177 19.80 6.47 10.42
C TYR A 177 19.19 7.58 11.28
N VAL A 178 19.75 7.84 12.47
CA VAL A 178 19.28 8.90 13.39
C VAL A 178 19.29 10.25 12.70
N ILE A 179 20.40 10.60 12.03
CA ILE A 179 20.55 11.88 11.32
C ILE A 179 19.49 12.00 10.21
N LEU A 180 19.39 10.99 9.33
CA LEU A 180 18.51 11.04 8.17
C LEU A 180 17.03 11.02 8.60
N PHE A 181 16.65 10.23 9.59
CA PHE A 181 15.26 10.21 10.08
C PHE A 181 14.88 11.47 10.84
N SER A 182 15.81 12.08 11.57
CA SER A 182 15.59 13.39 12.18
C SER A 182 15.41 14.49 11.13
N MET A 183 16.19 14.44 10.03
CA MET A 183 16.00 15.34 8.89
C MET A 183 14.66 15.11 8.21
N ALA A 184 14.27 13.84 7.96
CA ALA A 184 12.97 13.49 7.39
C ALA A 184 11.82 13.98 8.30
N SER A 185 11.95 13.85 9.62
CA SER A 185 11.00 14.38 10.61
C SER A 185 10.84 15.91 10.50
N ALA A 186 11.95 16.65 10.38
CA ALA A 186 11.92 18.11 10.19
C ALA A 186 11.26 18.51 8.86
N ILE A 187 11.48 17.75 7.78
CA ILE A 187 10.82 17.97 6.49
C ILE A 187 9.34 17.66 6.57
N ALA A 188 8.92 16.61 7.30
CA ALA A 188 7.53 16.24 7.49
C ALA A 188 6.68 17.39 8.05
N LEU A 189 7.23 18.20 8.96
CA LEU A 189 6.57 19.39 9.49
C LEU A 189 6.35 20.50 8.45
N ARG A 190 7.05 20.45 7.30
CA ARG A 190 6.92 21.41 6.19
C ARG A 190 6.04 20.90 5.06
N MET A 191 5.66 19.62 5.08
CA MET A 191 4.74 19.05 4.10
C MET A 191 3.29 19.45 4.42
N GLU A 192 2.52 19.81 3.39
CA GLU A 192 1.09 20.03 3.53
C GLU A 192 0.39 18.67 3.60
N HIS A 193 -0.34 18.37 4.68
CA HIS A 193 -1.03 17.09 4.89
C HIS A 193 -2.53 17.18 4.63
N HIS A 194 -3.12 18.38 4.74
CA HIS A 194 -4.54 18.65 4.50
C HIS A 194 -4.73 20.11 4.10
N GLU A 195 -5.85 20.43 3.45
CA GLU A 195 -6.29 21.82 3.38
C GLU A 195 -6.42 22.35 4.79
N LYS A 196 -5.75 23.46 5.08
CA LYS A 196 -6.12 24.27 6.23
C LYS A 196 -7.57 24.69 5.97
N GLU A 197 -8.51 24.20 6.75
CA GLU A 197 -9.80 24.86 6.86
C GLU A 197 -9.45 26.30 7.16
N VAL A 198 -9.69 27.20 6.22
CA VAL A 198 -9.68 28.63 6.47
C VAL A 198 -10.88 28.80 7.38
N VAL A 199 -10.63 28.85 8.69
CA VAL A 199 -11.58 29.43 9.61
C VAL A 199 -11.62 30.89 9.15
N ASP A 200 -12.68 31.21 8.44
CA ASP A 200 -13.04 32.58 8.10
C ASP A 200 -13.29 33.24 9.46
N GLU A 201 -12.25 33.90 10.01
CA GLU A 201 -12.40 34.86 11.08
C GLU A 201 -13.02 36.12 10.46
N GLY A 202 -14.25 35.99 10.07
CA GLY A 202 -15.12 37.05 9.60
C GLY A 202 -16.47 36.92 10.28
N ASP A 203 -16.70 37.85 11.17
CA ASP A 203 -17.94 38.30 11.76
C ASP A 203 -18.46 37.55 13.03
N ASP A 204 -18.18 38.25 14.15
CA ASP A 204 -19.07 38.45 15.29
C ASP A 204 -20.00 37.31 15.70
N ALA A 205 -19.45 36.31 16.34
CA ALA A 205 -20.26 35.45 17.20
C ALA A 205 -20.58 36.21 18.51
N GLU A 206 -21.75 36.84 18.54
CA GLU A 206 -22.42 37.29 19.72
C GLU A 206 -22.54 36.10 20.70
N ILE A 207 -21.76 36.17 21.79
CA ILE A 207 -21.79 35.18 22.85
C ILE A 207 -23.12 35.39 23.58
N VAL A 208 -24.13 34.59 23.20
CA VAL A 208 -25.32 34.43 24.04
C VAL A 208 -24.91 33.56 25.22
N VAL A 209 -24.60 34.23 26.32
CA VAL A 209 -24.52 33.61 27.64
C VAL A 209 -25.92 33.13 28.02
N MET A 210 -26.19 31.85 27.89
CA MET A 210 -27.36 31.24 28.55
C MET A 210 -27.02 31.06 30.03
N ASN A 211 -27.63 31.88 30.86
CA ASN A 211 -27.70 31.64 32.29
C ASN A 211 -28.61 30.44 32.50
N ASP A 212 -28.10 29.39 33.13
CA ASP A 212 -28.87 28.37 33.80
C ASP A 212 -29.48 28.98 35.04
N ASP A 213 -30.81 29.13 35.06
CA ASP A 213 -31.58 29.20 36.29
C ASP A 213 -32.91 28.45 36.11
N GLU A 214 -33.14 27.63 37.05
CA GLU A 214 -34.20 26.72 37.48
C GLU A 214 -35.64 27.03 37.06
N GLY A 215 -36.40 25.98 36.83
CA GLY A 215 -37.83 25.98 37.21
C GLY A 215 -38.81 25.35 36.21
N GLU A 216 -39.16 24.16 36.49
CA GLU A 216 -40.46 23.45 36.34
C GLU A 216 -41.58 24.03 35.47
N ASN A 217 -42.15 23.09 34.72
CA ASN A 217 -43.56 22.86 34.42
C ASN A 217 -44.26 23.44 33.16
N GLU A 218 -44.80 22.48 32.46
CA GLU A 218 -46.14 22.38 31.87
C GLU A 218 -46.51 23.08 30.56
N ARG A 219 -46.88 22.18 29.64
CA ARG A 219 -48.04 22.20 28.75
C ARG A 219 -48.16 23.15 27.55
N MET A 220 -48.23 22.45 26.46
CA MET A 220 -49.30 22.46 25.43
C MET A 220 -49.66 23.74 24.64
N VAL A 221 -49.71 23.50 23.30
CA VAL A 221 -50.76 23.93 22.33
C VAL A 221 -50.76 25.39 21.86
N GLY A 222 -50.75 25.51 20.49
CA GLY A 222 -51.45 26.63 19.87
C GLY A 222 -50.74 27.23 18.63
N VAL A 223 -51.01 26.76 17.50
CA VAL A 223 -51.58 27.36 16.28
C VAL A 223 -51.86 28.87 16.36
N ALA A 224 -51.42 29.59 15.34
CA ALA A 224 -52.11 30.61 14.55
C ALA A 224 -51.17 31.72 14.08
N SER A 225 -50.89 31.84 12.81
CA SER A 225 -51.48 32.70 11.77
C SER A 225 -51.83 34.15 12.19
N SER A 226 -51.19 35.08 11.50
CA SER A 226 -51.79 36.31 10.94
C SER A 226 -50.70 37.11 10.23
N SER A 227 -50.72 37.31 8.90
CA SER A 227 -51.54 38.18 8.10
C SER A 227 -51.33 39.69 8.37
N SER A 228 -50.69 40.36 7.42
CA SER A 228 -51.22 41.55 6.76
C SER A 228 -50.22 42.11 5.73
N ARG A 229 -50.61 42.13 4.45
CA ARG A 229 -51.02 43.26 3.63
C ARG A 229 -50.03 44.44 3.53
N ASN A 230 -49.51 44.76 2.35
CA ASN A 230 -50.24 45.42 1.29
C ASN A 230 -49.34 45.74 0.05
N ARG A 231 -49.92 45.56 -1.14
CA ARG A 231 -49.83 46.36 -2.42
C ARG A 231 -48.47 46.69 -3.00
N GLY A 232 -48.18 46.28 -4.17
CA GLY A 232 -48.69 46.79 -5.43
C GLY A 232 -47.57 46.86 -6.45
N GLY A 233 -47.83 46.50 -7.68
CA GLY A 233 -47.13 47.04 -8.85
C GLY A 233 -46.33 46.04 -9.71
N GLY A 234 -46.89 45.72 -10.82
CA GLY A 234 -46.52 44.89 -11.93
C GLY A 234 -45.14 45.08 -12.53
N GLY A 235 -44.73 44.02 -13.24
CA GLY A 235 -43.61 44.07 -14.15
C GLY A 235 -43.15 42.66 -14.60
N ARG A 236 -43.38 42.40 -15.83
CA ARG A 236 -43.05 41.17 -16.58
C ARG A 236 -41.64 40.68 -16.45
N GLY A 237 -41.48 39.39 -16.42
CA GLY A 237 -40.54 38.67 -17.29
C GLY A 237 -39.19 38.36 -16.72
N GLY A 238 -38.92 37.10 -16.50
CA GLY A 238 -37.55 36.57 -16.28
C GLY A 238 -37.58 35.25 -15.54
N ARG A 239 -37.64 34.14 -16.25
CA ARG A 239 -37.34 32.82 -15.70
C ARG A 239 -35.91 32.84 -15.19
N VAL A 240 -35.74 32.66 -13.92
CA VAL A 240 -34.47 32.23 -13.32
C VAL A 240 -34.71 30.83 -12.77
N GLY A 241 -33.99 29.86 -13.33
CA GLY A 241 -33.94 28.49 -12.87
C GLY A 241 -33.30 28.45 -11.51
N ALA A 242 -34.03 27.93 -10.54
CA ALA A 242 -33.50 27.58 -9.22
C ALA A 242 -32.82 26.21 -9.38
N ASP A 243 -31.52 26.18 -9.68
CA ASP A 243 -30.65 25.02 -9.48
C ASP A 243 -30.25 24.98 -8.00
N GLY A 244 -31.15 24.50 -7.19
CA GLY A 244 -30.84 24.01 -5.87
C GLY A 244 -30.18 22.64 -5.98
N THR A 245 -28.86 22.61 -6.25
CA THR A 245 -28.07 21.40 -6.03
C THR A 245 -28.04 21.10 -4.53
N PRO A 246 -28.58 19.96 -4.08
CA PRO A 246 -28.44 19.60 -2.67
C PRO A 246 -26.95 19.35 -2.42
N SER A 247 -26.36 20.12 -1.49
CA SER A 247 -25.07 19.83 -0.93
C SER A 247 -25.06 18.36 -0.51
N LYS A 248 -24.18 17.53 -1.12
CA LYS A 248 -23.98 16.15 -0.72
C LYS A 248 -23.49 16.17 0.73
N MET A 249 -24.43 16.08 1.64
CA MET A 249 -24.19 15.81 3.05
C MET A 249 -23.33 14.54 3.10
N LYS A 250 -22.06 14.66 3.52
CA LYS A 250 -21.17 13.50 3.75
C LYS A 250 -21.87 12.63 4.77
N ARG A 251 -22.50 11.53 4.32
CA ARG A 251 -23.00 10.48 5.22
C ARG A 251 -21.80 10.01 6.04
N THR A 252 -21.88 10.15 7.34
CA THR A 252 -21.00 9.45 8.26
C THR A 252 -21.19 7.97 8.01
N ALA A 253 -20.08 7.27 7.62
CA ALA A 253 -20.12 5.85 7.33
C ALA A 253 -20.67 5.10 8.57
N SER A 254 -21.77 4.39 8.40
CA SER A 254 -22.40 3.60 9.44
C SER A 254 -21.61 2.28 9.60
N PHE A 255 -21.64 1.70 10.80
CA PHE A 255 -21.12 0.35 11.05
C PHE A 255 -21.78 -0.71 10.14
N ALA A 256 -23.03 -0.49 9.74
CA ALA A 256 -23.75 -1.30 8.76
C ALA A 256 -23.08 -1.24 7.37
N ASP A 257 -22.65 -0.04 6.93
CA ASP A 257 -21.96 0.15 5.65
C ASP A 257 -20.59 -0.56 5.65
N PHE A 258 -19.86 -0.50 6.78
CA PHE A 258 -18.60 -1.22 6.96
C PHE A 258 -18.78 -2.75 6.87
N ASN A 259 -19.82 -3.29 7.49
CA ASN A 259 -20.11 -4.73 7.46
C ASN A 259 -20.50 -5.19 6.05
N ASP A 260 -21.24 -4.38 5.29
CA ASP A 260 -21.58 -4.68 3.89
C ASP A 260 -20.35 -4.66 2.99
N VAL A 261 -19.52 -3.62 3.07
CA VAL A 261 -18.24 -3.53 2.35
C VAL A 261 -17.35 -4.73 2.66
N SER A 262 -17.24 -5.12 3.93
CA SER A 262 -16.44 -6.27 4.35
C SER A 262 -16.95 -7.59 3.78
N LYS A 263 -18.27 -7.83 3.80
CA LYS A 263 -18.88 -9.04 3.24
C LYS A 263 -18.71 -9.12 1.73
N ARG A 264 -18.93 -8.01 1.03
CA ARG A 264 -18.78 -7.95 -0.44
C ARG A 264 -17.32 -8.16 -0.83
N THR A 265 -16.37 -7.50 -0.13
CA THR A 265 -14.94 -7.70 -0.34
C THR A 265 -14.54 -9.16 -0.11
N PHE A 266 -14.98 -9.75 1.02
CA PHE A 266 -14.68 -11.13 1.35
C PHE A 266 -15.18 -12.09 0.26
N ARG A 267 -16.38 -11.89 -0.28
CA ARG A 267 -16.91 -12.69 -1.39
C ARG A 267 -16.05 -12.62 -2.64
N ILE A 268 -15.58 -11.42 -3.01
CA ILE A 268 -14.71 -11.21 -4.17
C ILE A 268 -13.36 -11.90 -3.99
N VAL A 269 -12.71 -11.72 -2.84
CA VAL A 269 -11.35 -12.25 -2.61
C VAL A 269 -11.32 -13.77 -2.36
N THR A 270 -12.45 -14.35 -1.94
CA THR A 270 -12.59 -15.81 -1.73
C THR A 270 -13.11 -16.54 -2.96
N GLU A 271 -13.45 -15.84 -4.05
CA GLU A 271 -13.72 -16.48 -5.33
C GLU A 271 -12.50 -17.32 -5.73
N PRO A 272 -12.67 -18.61 -6.12
CA PRO A 272 -11.55 -19.55 -6.25
C PRO A 272 -10.42 -19.10 -7.17
N SER A 273 -10.72 -18.37 -8.26
CA SER A 273 -9.68 -17.84 -9.16
C SER A 273 -8.95 -16.67 -8.56
N ALA A 274 -9.65 -15.73 -7.92
CA ALA A 274 -9.07 -14.60 -7.24
C ALA A 274 -8.24 -15.03 -6.02
N PHE A 275 -8.77 -15.95 -5.21
CA PHE A 275 -8.08 -16.49 -4.05
C PHE A 275 -6.75 -17.16 -4.42
N LEU A 276 -6.73 -17.94 -5.50
CA LEU A 276 -5.48 -18.53 -5.98
C LEU A 276 -4.44 -17.46 -6.31
N VAL A 277 -4.83 -16.39 -7.01
CA VAL A 277 -3.88 -15.32 -7.36
C VAL A 277 -3.38 -14.61 -6.11
N PHE A 278 -4.24 -14.33 -5.13
CA PHE A 278 -3.81 -13.76 -3.85
C PHE A 278 -2.88 -14.70 -3.07
N LEU A 279 -3.14 -16.01 -3.09
CA LEU A 279 -2.25 -17.01 -2.49
C LEU A 279 -0.88 -17.01 -3.18
N LEU A 280 -0.85 -16.89 -4.51
CA LEU A 280 0.40 -16.76 -5.26
C LEU A 280 1.17 -15.49 -4.87
N PHE A 281 0.49 -14.36 -4.71
CA PHE A 281 1.11 -13.12 -4.22
C PHE A 281 1.70 -13.29 -2.80
N LEU A 282 0.98 -13.96 -1.91
CA LEU A 282 1.47 -14.28 -0.56
C LEU A 282 2.76 -15.11 -0.61
N LEU A 283 2.78 -16.19 -1.41
CA LEU A 283 3.92 -17.08 -1.53
C LEU A 283 5.13 -16.39 -2.20
N MET A 284 4.87 -15.47 -3.13
CA MET A 284 5.92 -14.62 -3.69
C MET A 284 6.47 -13.62 -2.68
N ALA A 285 5.61 -12.97 -1.90
CA ALA A 285 6.03 -12.09 -0.82
C ALA A 285 6.85 -12.83 0.23
N LEU A 286 6.52 -14.11 0.51
CA LEU A 286 7.33 -14.99 1.34
C LEU A 286 8.74 -15.15 0.76
N SER A 287 8.86 -15.48 -0.54
CA SER A 287 10.15 -15.61 -1.22
C SER A 287 10.95 -14.31 -1.24
N MET A 288 10.26 -13.17 -1.35
CA MET A 288 10.88 -11.84 -1.29
C MET A 288 11.49 -11.58 0.10
N ALA A 289 10.73 -11.88 1.16
CA ALA A 289 11.19 -11.71 2.53
C ALA A 289 12.40 -12.61 2.86
N LEU A 290 12.50 -13.80 2.27
CA LEU A 290 13.70 -14.64 2.38
C LEU A 290 14.93 -13.92 1.82
N THR A 291 14.80 -13.27 0.65
CA THR A 291 15.89 -12.50 0.05
C THR A 291 16.25 -11.29 0.91
N ASP A 292 15.26 -10.49 1.30
CA ASP A 292 15.47 -9.24 2.03
C ASP A 292 16.09 -9.47 3.41
N THR A 293 15.74 -10.58 4.06
CA THR A 293 16.24 -10.88 5.42
C THR A 293 17.56 -11.64 5.41
N TYR A 294 17.74 -12.58 4.46
CA TYR A 294 18.84 -13.56 4.58
C TYR A 294 19.91 -13.44 3.51
N LEU A 295 19.73 -12.63 2.46
CA LEU A 295 20.74 -12.52 1.40
C LEU A 295 22.06 -11.94 1.94
N PHE A 296 21.99 -10.84 2.70
CA PHE A 296 23.22 -10.23 3.24
C PHE A 296 23.91 -11.14 4.25
N LEU A 297 23.13 -11.87 5.05
CA LEU A 297 23.64 -12.87 5.96
C LEU A 297 24.36 -14.02 5.19
N HIS A 298 23.77 -14.44 4.07
CA HIS A 298 24.40 -15.45 3.19
C HIS A 298 25.66 -14.92 2.54
N LEU A 299 25.66 -13.69 2.00
CA LEU A 299 26.82 -13.04 1.43
C LEU A 299 27.97 -12.91 2.43
N GLU A 300 27.65 -12.54 3.67
CA GLU A 300 28.64 -12.49 4.76
C GLU A 300 29.30 -13.84 4.99
N THR A 301 28.51 -14.94 5.03
CA THR A 301 29.07 -16.31 5.20
C THR A 301 29.97 -16.73 4.04
N LEU A 302 29.85 -16.08 2.87
CA LEU A 302 30.72 -16.28 1.70
C LEU A 302 31.92 -15.32 1.66
N GLY A 303 32.12 -14.52 2.73
CA GLY A 303 33.22 -13.56 2.84
C GLY A 303 33.03 -12.29 1.97
N ALA A 304 31.80 -11.95 1.64
CA ALA A 304 31.50 -10.74 0.87
C ALA A 304 31.86 -9.47 1.68
N PRO A 305 32.57 -8.50 1.10
CA PRO A 305 32.80 -7.23 1.76
C PRO A 305 31.49 -6.40 1.80
N PRO A 306 31.31 -5.54 2.84
CA PRO A 306 30.09 -4.72 2.98
C PRO A 306 29.79 -3.84 1.75
N ILE A 307 30.80 -3.37 1.02
CA ILE A 307 30.60 -2.62 -0.22
C ILE A 307 29.82 -3.42 -1.27
N LEU A 308 30.02 -4.74 -1.35
CA LEU A 308 29.28 -5.60 -2.27
C LEU A 308 27.79 -5.62 -1.91
N MET A 309 27.44 -5.59 -0.60
CA MET A 309 26.05 -5.52 -0.15
C MET A 309 25.39 -4.19 -0.58
N GLY A 310 26.13 -3.08 -0.40
CA GLY A 310 25.67 -1.76 -0.86
C GLY A 310 25.50 -1.69 -2.39
N LEU A 311 26.45 -2.24 -3.15
CA LEU A 311 26.35 -2.34 -4.61
C LEU A 311 25.20 -3.27 -5.05
N ALA A 312 24.92 -4.34 -4.30
CA ALA A 312 23.77 -5.20 -4.59
C ALA A 312 22.45 -4.38 -4.57
N LEU A 313 22.25 -3.49 -3.59
CA LEU A 313 21.10 -2.59 -3.55
C LEU A 313 21.13 -1.53 -4.68
N PHE A 314 22.30 -1.05 -5.06
CA PHE A 314 22.41 -0.16 -6.22
C PHE A 314 21.90 -0.85 -7.50
N PHE A 315 22.34 -2.08 -7.76
CA PHE A 315 21.90 -2.82 -8.95
C PHE A 315 20.41 -3.18 -8.92
N THR A 316 19.80 -3.37 -7.75
CA THR A 316 18.33 -3.52 -7.67
C THR A 316 17.60 -2.28 -8.17
N CYS A 317 18.04 -1.07 -7.76
CA CYS A 317 17.43 0.18 -8.21
C CYS A 317 17.69 0.49 -9.68
N VAL A 318 18.88 0.15 -10.20
CA VAL A 318 19.20 0.27 -11.63
C VAL A 318 18.22 -0.52 -12.49
N ALA A 319 17.81 -1.70 -12.04
CA ALA A 319 16.86 -2.54 -12.76
C ALA A 319 15.39 -2.14 -12.52
N GLU A 320 15.06 -1.68 -11.33
CA GLU A 320 13.71 -1.36 -10.92
C GLU A 320 13.15 -0.13 -11.65
N VAL A 321 13.95 0.93 -11.74
CA VAL A 321 13.55 2.20 -12.36
C VAL A 321 13.07 2.03 -13.81
N PRO A 322 13.81 1.39 -14.74
CA PRO A 322 13.35 1.17 -16.10
C PRO A 322 12.06 0.33 -16.17
N VAL A 323 11.91 -0.68 -15.29
CA VAL A 323 10.72 -1.52 -15.29
C VAL A 323 9.49 -0.71 -14.89
N PHE A 324 9.55 0.13 -13.86
CA PHE A 324 8.43 1.02 -13.50
C PHE A 324 8.09 2.04 -14.61
N PHE A 325 9.09 2.54 -15.34
CA PHE A 325 8.81 3.43 -16.48
C PHE A 325 8.11 2.74 -17.63
N HIS A 326 8.36 1.45 -17.84
CA HIS A 326 7.84 0.69 -18.98
C HIS A 326 6.76 -0.34 -18.58
N GLU A 327 6.33 -0.39 -17.32
CA GLU A 327 5.42 -1.39 -16.77
C GLU A 327 4.12 -1.53 -17.60
N LYS A 328 3.56 -0.40 -18.02
CA LYS A 328 2.35 -0.37 -18.83
C LYS A 328 2.55 -1.07 -20.17
N LYS A 329 3.64 -0.75 -20.88
CA LYS A 329 3.99 -1.38 -22.16
C LYS A 329 4.27 -2.88 -22.00
N ILE A 330 4.95 -3.26 -20.90
CA ILE A 330 5.24 -4.68 -20.60
C ILE A 330 3.93 -5.44 -20.37
N LYS A 331 3.01 -4.90 -19.57
CA LYS A 331 1.71 -5.52 -19.30
C LYS A 331 0.80 -5.56 -20.53
N GLU A 332 0.81 -4.54 -21.36
CA GLU A 332 0.07 -4.51 -22.63
C GLU A 332 0.61 -5.56 -23.62
N PHE A 333 1.92 -5.74 -23.68
CA PHE A 333 2.56 -6.71 -24.59
C PHE A 333 2.39 -8.16 -24.14
N LEU A 334 2.62 -8.45 -22.84
CA LEU A 334 2.57 -9.81 -22.29
C LEU A 334 1.17 -10.22 -21.83
N GLY A 335 0.37 -9.27 -21.38
CA GLY A 335 -0.81 -9.53 -20.57
C GLY A 335 -0.46 -9.90 -19.13
N LEU A 336 -1.45 -9.88 -18.22
CA LEU A 336 -1.21 -10.10 -16.80
C LEU A 336 -0.72 -11.53 -16.48
N ASP A 337 -1.32 -12.55 -17.13
CA ASP A 337 -0.98 -13.95 -16.89
C ASP A 337 0.48 -14.26 -17.26
N ARG A 338 0.94 -13.81 -18.45
CA ARG A 338 2.32 -14.02 -18.88
C ARG A 338 3.32 -13.18 -18.07
N SER A 339 2.91 -11.97 -17.66
CA SER A 339 3.70 -11.15 -16.75
C SER A 339 3.92 -11.84 -15.41
N MET A 340 2.89 -12.49 -14.86
CA MET A 340 2.98 -13.28 -13.64
C MET A 340 3.92 -14.48 -13.81
N LEU A 341 3.82 -15.20 -14.93
CA LEU A 341 4.73 -16.31 -15.22
C LEU A 341 6.18 -15.84 -15.35
N LEU A 342 6.42 -14.71 -16.03
CA LEU A 342 7.76 -14.10 -16.13
C LEU A 342 8.35 -13.78 -14.76
N ILE A 343 7.52 -13.25 -13.84
CA ILE A 343 7.94 -12.95 -12.47
C ILE A 343 8.38 -14.24 -11.76
N PHE A 344 7.61 -15.33 -11.84
CA PHE A 344 7.98 -16.62 -11.24
C PHE A 344 9.29 -17.15 -11.79
N VAL A 345 9.45 -17.15 -13.12
CA VAL A 345 10.67 -17.60 -13.79
C VAL A 345 11.87 -16.77 -13.34
N ALA A 346 11.74 -15.44 -13.29
CA ALA A 346 12.79 -14.55 -12.79
C ALA A 346 13.17 -14.84 -11.33
N TYR A 347 12.17 -15.16 -10.48
CA TYR A 347 12.43 -15.58 -9.10
C TYR A 347 13.20 -16.90 -9.03
N ILE A 348 12.84 -17.89 -9.81
CA ILE A 348 13.53 -19.18 -9.85
C ILE A 348 15.01 -18.96 -10.20
N PHE A 349 15.31 -18.22 -11.27
CA PHE A 349 16.69 -17.92 -11.65
C PHE A 349 17.45 -17.16 -10.57
N ARG A 350 16.80 -16.18 -9.95
CA ARG A 350 17.40 -15.36 -8.89
C ARG A 350 17.74 -16.19 -7.66
N GLN A 351 16.82 -17.04 -7.21
CA GLN A 351 17.00 -17.91 -6.04
C GLN A 351 18.04 -19.03 -6.31
N LEU A 352 18.01 -19.66 -7.49
CA LEU A 352 19.05 -20.62 -7.90
C LEU A 352 20.43 -19.97 -7.99
N GLY A 353 20.49 -18.73 -8.52
CA GLY A 353 21.72 -17.96 -8.56
C GLY A 353 22.30 -17.73 -7.15
N TYR A 354 21.46 -17.32 -6.17
CA TYR A 354 21.91 -17.15 -4.78
C TYR A 354 22.35 -18.46 -4.15
N ALA A 355 21.64 -19.56 -4.38
CA ALA A 355 22.02 -20.89 -3.90
C ALA A 355 23.40 -21.33 -4.45
N SER A 356 23.72 -20.92 -5.67
CA SER A 356 24.93 -21.33 -6.41
C SER A 356 26.13 -20.40 -6.19
N LEU A 357 26.01 -19.29 -5.45
CA LEU A 357 27.10 -18.33 -5.27
C LEU A 357 28.39 -18.97 -4.77
N LYS A 358 28.30 -19.94 -3.84
CA LYS A 358 29.45 -20.69 -3.37
C LYS A 358 30.14 -21.47 -4.48
N SER A 359 29.37 -22.07 -5.39
CA SER A 359 29.89 -22.86 -6.51
C SER A 359 30.52 -21.99 -7.60
N PHE A 360 30.08 -20.72 -7.73
CA PHE A 360 30.69 -19.75 -8.64
C PHE A 360 32.07 -19.26 -8.17
N GLY A 361 32.46 -19.58 -6.95
CA GLY A 361 33.76 -19.21 -6.37
C GLY A 361 33.92 -17.74 -5.99
N SER A 362 32.89 -16.89 -6.20
CA SER A 362 32.95 -15.49 -5.84
C SER A 362 31.55 -14.93 -5.50
N PRO A 363 31.40 -14.22 -4.37
CA PRO A 363 30.12 -13.58 -4.02
C PRO A 363 29.73 -12.42 -4.94
N TRP A 364 30.64 -11.90 -5.76
CA TRP A 364 30.39 -10.81 -6.72
C TRP A 364 29.41 -11.21 -7.81
N PHE A 365 29.19 -12.49 -8.08
CA PHE A 365 28.14 -12.97 -8.98
C PHE A 365 26.71 -12.64 -8.50
N VAL A 366 26.55 -12.13 -7.28
CA VAL A 366 25.26 -11.58 -6.82
C VAL A 366 24.82 -10.37 -7.65
N LEU A 367 25.74 -9.54 -8.15
CA LEU A 367 25.40 -8.27 -8.82
C LEU A 367 24.55 -8.46 -10.10
N PRO A 368 24.89 -9.31 -11.06
CA PRO A 368 24.01 -9.55 -12.21
C PRO A 368 22.67 -10.15 -11.82
N LEU A 369 22.59 -10.94 -10.74
CA LEU A 369 21.33 -11.49 -10.24
C LEU A 369 20.40 -10.40 -9.67
N GLN A 370 20.96 -9.29 -9.16
CA GLN A 370 20.16 -8.18 -8.67
C GLN A 370 19.45 -7.42 -9.80
N LEU A 371 19.90 -7.50 -11.04
CA LEU A 371 19.18 -6.93 -12.19
C LEU A 371 17.80 -7.58 -12.42
N LEU A 372 17.60 -8.82 -11.95
CA LEU A 372 16.28 -9.45 -11.98
C LEU A 372 15.29 -8.82 -10.99
N HIS A 373 15.76 -7.93 -10.10
CA HIS A 373 14.89 -7.26 -9.12
C HIS A 373 13.81 -6.39 -9.77
N GLY A 374 14.12 -5.75 -10.88
CA GLY A 374 13.14 -4.99 -11.64
C GLY A 374 11.89 -5.82 -12.01
N ILE A 375 12.09 -7.07 -12.40
CA ILE A 375 11.02 -8.01 -12.72
C ILE A 375 10.39 -8.57 -11.44
N THR A 376 11.22 -9.04 -10.52
CA THR A 376 10.75 -9.76 -9.31
C THR A 376 10.11 -8.83 -8.27
N PHE A 377 10.35 -7.52 -8.33
CA PHE A 377 9.70 -6.52 -7.48
C PHE A 377 8.89 -5.51 -8.29
N GLY A 378 9.50 -4.79 -9.25
CA GLY A 378 8.83 -3.73 -9.98
C GLY A 378 7.62 -4.22 -10.77
N LEU A 379 7.81 -5.26 -11.59
CA LEU A 379 6.71 -5.86 -12.36
C LEU A 379 5.71 -6.58 -11.45
N TYR A 380 6.18 -7.29 -10.42
CA TYR A 380 5.34 -7.95 -9.42
C TYR A 380 4.35 -6.97 -8.76
N TRP A 381 4.86 -5.85 -8.24
CA TRP A 381 4.04 -4.84 -7.58
C TRP A 381 3.01 -4.24 -8.55
N SER A 382 3.45 -3.93 -9.76
CA SER A 382 2.58 -3.37 -10.80
C SER A 382 1.47 -4.33 -11.24
N VAL A 383 1.78 -5.64 -11.38
CA VAL A 383 0.78 -6.67 -11.71
C VAL A 383 -0.22 -6.84 -10.57
N GLY A 384 0.24 -6.83 -9.31
CA GLY A 384 -0.64 -6.96 -8.14
C GLY A 384 -1.61 -5.80 -7.98
N VAL A 385 -1.13 -4.57 -8.19
CA VAL A 385 -1.97 -3.37 -8.18
C VAL A 385 -3.01 -3.43 -9.30
N GLU A 386 -2.61 -3.76 -10.52
CA GLU A 386 -3.51 -3.86 -11.67
C GLU A 386 -4.54 -4.97 -11.50
N PHE A 387 -4.12 -6.15 -11.02
CA PHE A 387 -5.01 -7.25 -10.67
C PHE A 387 -6.07 -6.82 -9.67
N SER A 388 -5.64 -6.18 -8.56
CA SER A 388 -6.56 -5.72 -7.52
C SER A 388 -7.56 -4.67 -8.06
N ARG A 389 -7.11 -3.80 -8.97
CA ARG A 389 -7.94 -2.79 -9.63
C ARG A 389 -9.00 -3.41 -10.55
N LEU A 390 -8.62 -4.45 -11.31
CA LEU A 390 -9.50 -5.12 -12.25
C LEU A 390 -10.51 -6.05 -11.56
N LEU A 391 -10.14 -6.60 -10.41
CA LEU A 391 -10.98 -7.52 -9.64
C LEU A 391 -12.13 -6.80 -8.93
N ALA A 392 -11.94 -5.55 -8.54
CA ALA A 392 -12.85 -4.83 -7.66
C ALA A 392 -13.69 -3.77 -8.40
N PRO A 393 -15.02 -3.67 -8.11
CA PRO A 393 -15.83 -2.51 -8.43
C PRO A 393 -15.23 -1.24 -7.83
N GLU A 394 -15.60 -0.06 -8.34
CA GLU A 394 -15.00 1.23 -7.94
C GLU A 394 -15.08 1.51 -6.44
N ASP A 395 -16.21 1.16 -5.83
CA ASP A 395 -16.50 1.34 -4.41
C ASP A 395 -15.70 0.39 -3.49
N LEU A 396 -15.17 -0.74 -4.02
CA LEU A 396 -14.43 -1.74 -3.25
C LEU A 396 -12.92 -1.77 -3.58
N ARG A 397 -12.43 -0.95 -4.50
CA ARG A 397 -11.01 -0.95 -4.93
C ARG A 397 -10.04 -0.79 -3.77
N ALA A 398 -10.33 0.12 -2.84
CA ALA A 398 -9.49 0.35 -1.68
C ALA A 398 -9.44 -0.89 -0.76
N ALA A 399 -10.57 -1.56 -0.55
CA ALA A 399 -10.66 -2.75 0.29
C ALA A 399 -9.90 -3.95 -0.31
N VAL A 400 -10.05 -4.21 -1.62
CA VAL A 400 -9.32 -5.28 -2.32
C VAL A 400 -7.82 -4.98 -2.40
N MET A 401 -7.43 -3.72 -2.61
CA MET A 401 -6.03 -3.31 -2.55
C MET A 401 -5.43 -3.48 -1.14
N GLY A 402 -6.23 -3.20 -0.10
CA GLY A 402 -5.87 -3.48 1.29
C GLY A 402 -5.66 -4.97 1.54
N PHE A 403 -6.49 -5.83 0.94
CA PHE A 403 -6.33 -7.29 1.02
C PHE A 403 -5.04 -7.76 0.33
N PHE A 404 -4.72 -7.25 -0.86
CA PHE A 404 -3.44 -7.50 -1.53
C PHE A 404 -2.25 -7.11 -0.65
N SER A 405 -2.27 -5.92 -0.06
CA SER A 405 -1.23 -5.44 0.86
C SER A 405 -1.13 -6.33 2.11
N GLY A 406 -2.27 -6.80 2.63
CA GLY A 406 -2.34 -7.75 3.73
C GLY A 406 -1.69 -9.10 3.40
N MET A 407 -1.95 -9.65 2.20
CA MET A 407 -1.30 -10.88 1.73
C MET A 407 0.21 -10.71 1.61
N ASN A 408 0.68 -9.56 1.12
CA ASN A 408 2.11 -9.25 1.09
C ASN A 408 2.72 -9.20 2.49
N SER A 409 2.07 -8.53 3.43
CA SER A 409 2.54 -8.45 4.83
C SER A 409 2.58 -9.81 5.51
N LEU A 410 1.55 -10.64 5.30
CA LEU A 410 1.49 -12.00 5.82
C LEU A 410 2.57 -12.89 5.20
N GLY A 411 2.78 -12.80 3.89
CA GLY A 411 3.87 -13.50 3.20
C GLY A 411 5.23 -13.10 3.73
N ALA A 412 5.47 -11.80 3.92
CA ALA A 412 6.71 -11.28 4.47
C ALA A 412 6.94 -11.76 5.92
N PHE A 413 5.91 -11.74 6.76
CA PHE A 413 5.96 -12.26 8.12
C PHE A 413 6.33 -13.75 8.14
N LEU A 414 5.63 -14.57 7.36
CA LEU A 414 5.89 -16.01 7.28
C LEU A 414 7.29 -16.32 6.72
N GLY A 415 7.70 -15.59 5.68
CA GLY A 415 9.02 -15.74 5.06
C GLY A 415 10.16 -15.46 6.03
N ALA A 416 10.05 -14.37 6.80
CA ALA A 416 11.06 -14.05 7.80
C ALA A 416 11.17 -15.13 8.89
N ILE A 417 10.06 -15.62 9.43
CA ILE A 417 10.07 -16.63 10.52
C ILE A 417 10.49 -18.01 10.01
N CYS A 418 9.88 -18.48 8.92
CA CYS A 418 10.16 -19.82 8.38
C CYS A 418 11.59 -19.87 7.82
N GLY A 419 12.01 -18.80 7.15
CA GLY A 419 13.36 -18.68 6.60
C GLY A 419 14.44 -18.80 7.64
N GLY A 420 14.27 -18.20 8.83
CA GLY A 420 15.22 -18.30 9.92
C GLY A 420 15.42 -19.72 10.40
N ARG A 421 14.32 -20.46 10.59
CA ARG A 421 14.39 -21.87 11.02
C ARG A 421 15.04 -22.77 9.98
N VAL A 422 14.77 -22.53 8.70
CA VAL A 422 15.40 -23.27 7.60
C VAL A 422 16.88 -22.90 7.51
N TYR A 423 17.21 -21.61 7.59
CA TYR A 423 18.59 -21.13 7.55
C TYR A 423 19.45 -21.73 8.67
N ASP A 424 18.92 -21.81 9.91
CA ASP A 424 19.63 -22.41 11.04
C ASP A 424 19.95 -23.90 10.82
N ARG A 425 19.08 -24.64 10.11
CA ARG A 425 19.24 -26.09 9.91
C ARG A 425 20.13 -26.43 8.72
N VAL A 426 19.98 -25.70 7.61
CA VAL A 426 20.59 -26.11 6.31
C VAL A 426 21.47 -25.03 5.67
N GLY A 427 21.56 -23.86 6.28
CA GLY A 427 22.36 -22.72 5.78
C GLY A 427 21.72 -21.95 4.63
N GLY A 428 22.36 -20.82 4.24
CA GLY A 428 21.81 -19.87 3.28
C GLY A 428 21.66 -20.43 1.87
N GLY A 429 22.66 -21.14 1.35
CA GLY A 429 22.59 -21.72 0.00
C GLY A 429 21.42 -22.69 -0.15
N SER A 430 21.21 -23.57 0.83
CA SER A 430 20.09 -24.53 0.84
C SER A 430 18.75 -23.83 1.02
N LEU A 431 18.68 -22.75 1.83
CA LEU A 431 17.48 -21.93 1.97
C LEU A 431 17.02 -21.41 0.61
N PHE A 432 17.93 -20.79 -0.15
CA PHE A 432 17.61 -20.24 -1.47
C PHE A 432 17.28 -21.34 -2.48
N PHE A 433 17.92 -22.50 -2.39
CA PHE A 433 17.57 -23.66 -3.23
C PHE A 433 16.13 -24.15 -2.94
N ILE A 434 15.75 -24.29 -1.68
CA ILE A 434 14.39 -24.69 -1.27
C ILE A 434 13.37 -23.64 -1.77
N ALA A 435 13.69 -22.34 -1.67
CA ALA A 435 12.85 -21.29 -2.19
C ALA A 435 12.69 -21.37 -3.73
N ALA A 436 13.76 -21.70 -4.46
CA ALA A 436 13.71 -21.90 -5.90
C ALA A 436 12.82 -23.10 -6.27
N VAL A 437 12.92 -24.21 -5.56
CA VAL A 437 12.04 -25.38 -5.74
C VAL A 437 10.59 -25.01 -5.49
N GLY A 438 10.30 -24.29 -4.41
CA GLY A 438 8.96 -23.78 -4.11
C GLY A 438 8.39 -22.92 -5.24
N ASN A 439 9.16 -21.93 -5.72
CA ASN A 439 8.77 -21.07 -6.84
C ASN A 439 8.60 -21.86 -8.16
N THR A 440 9.39 -22.92 -8.38
CA THR A 440 9.22 -23.81 -9.54
C THR A 440 7.88 -24.55 -9.49
N ILE A 441 7.51 -25.10 -8.34
CA ILE A 441 6.22 -25.77 -8.15
C ILE A 441 5.07 -24.78 -8.41
N LEU A 442 5.14 -23.56 -7.86
CA LEU A 442 4.14 -22.51 -8.07
C LEU A 442 4.02 -22.12 -9.54
N SER A 443 5.17 -21.96 -10.22
CA SER A 443 5.23 -21.65 -11.65
C SER A 443 4.56 -22.75 -12.49
N LEU A 444 4.81 -24.02 -12.17
CA LEU A 444 4.21 -25.16 -12.86
C LEU A 444 2.69 -25.20 -12.64
N VAL A 445 2.22 -25.05 -11.41
CA VAL A 445 0.79 -24.99 -11.09
C VAL A 445 0.10 -23.87 -11.86
N PHE A 446 0.72 -22.70 -11.90
CA PHE A 446 0.20 -21.54 -12.63
C PHE A 446 0.18 -21.79 -14.15
N ALA A 447 1.29 -22.28 -14.71
CA ALA A 447 1.42 -22.59 -16.14
C ALA A 447 0.44 -23.67 -16.61
N LEU A 448 0.23 -24.72 -15.80
CA LEU A 448 -0.77 -25.76 -16.08
C LEU A 448 -2.17 -25.15 -16.12
N LYS A 449 -2.52 -24.29 -15.16
CA LYS A 449 -3.83 -23.63 -15.15
C LYS A 449 -4.03 -22.74 -16.40
N MET A 450 -2.99 -22.05 -16.84
CA MET A 450 -3.02 -21.30 -18.10
C MET A 450 -3.21 -22.21 -19.32
N ALA A 451 -2.55 -23.36 -19.36
CA ALA A 451 -2.61 -24.31 -20.49
C ALA A 451 -4.00 -24.94 -20.65
N PHE A 452 -4.73 -25.15 -19.55
CA PHE A 452 -6.12 -25.66 -19.57
C PHE A 452 -7.16 -24.61 -19.96
N GLY A 453 -6.75 -23.48 -20.54
CA GLY A 453 -7.62 -22.54 -21.26
C GLY A 453 -8.47 -21.60 -20.39
N LYS A 454 -8.32 -21.63 -19.08
CA LYS A 454 -8.97 -20.65 -18.21
C LYS A 454 -7.99 -19.51 -17.92
N ARG A 455 -8.33 -18.28 -18.31
CA ARG A 455 -7.59 -17.10 -17.83
C ARG A 455 -7.55 -17.16 -16.31
N VAL A 456 -6.33 -17.08 -15.76
CA VAL A 456 -6.14 -17.18 -14.31
C VAL A 456 -6.45 -15.83 -13.67
N VAL A 457 -6.13 -14.74 -14.39
CA VAL A 457 -6.46 -13.38 -13.97
C VAL A 457 -7.81 -13.02 -14.61
N PRO A 458 -8.87 -12.81 -13.82
CA PRO A 458 -10.17 -12.44 -14.34
C PRO A 458 -10.08 -11.07 -15.05
N THR A 459 -10.74 -10.96 -16.21
CA THR A 459 -10.98 -9.68 -16.86
C THR A 459 -12.21 -9.03 -16.24
N THR A 460 -12.30 -7.69 -16.31
CA THR A 460 -13.41 -6.90 -15.74
C THR A 460 -14.79 -7.47 -16.13
N ASN A 461 -14.93 -7.98 -17.35
CA ASN A 461 -16.19 -8.57 -17.82
C ASN A 461 -16.52 -9.91 -17.14
N THR A 462 -15.51 -10.77 -16.88
CA THR A 462 -15.75 -12.09 -16.22
C THR A 462 -16.14 -11.94 -14.75
N VAL A 463 -15.68 -10.91 -14.06
CA VAL A 463 -16.06 -10.67 -12.66
C VAL A 463 -17.48 -10.10 -12.58
N VAL A 464 -17.84 -9.21 -13.48
CA VAL A 464 -19.19 -8.65 -13.57
C VAL A 464 -20.19 -9.72 -13.95
N ASP A 465 -19.88 -10.57 -14.94
CA ASP A 465 -20.73 -11.65 -15.39
C ASP A 465 -20.94 -12.71 -14.28
N ASN A 466 -19.87 -13.09 -13.56
CA ASN A 466 -19.96 -14.02 -12.43
C ASN A 466 -20.75 -13.43 -11.24
N ILE A 467 -20.65 -12.11 -10.98
CA ILE A 467 -21.42 -11.46 -9.93
C ILE A 467 -22.91 -11.39 -10.31
N ILE A 468 -23.21 -11.11 -11.58
CA ILE A 468 -24.59 -11.09 -12.10
C ILE A 468 -25.18 -12.50 -12.05
N GLU A 469 -24.44 -13.53 -12.43
CA GLU A 469 -24.90 -14.93 -12.41
C GLU A 469 -25.18 -15.43 -10.97
N ILE A 470 -24.36 -14.97 -10.00
CA ILE A 470 -24.59 -15.29 -8.57
C ILE A 470 -25.81 -14.53 -8.02
N ASP A 471 -26.04 -13.29 -8.43
CA ASP A 471 -27.21 -12.51 -8.01
C ASP A 471 -28.49 -13.08 -8.65
N MET A 472 -28.43 -13.48 -9.91
CA MET A 472 -29.55 -14.16 -10.61
C MET A 472 -29.85 -15.54 -10.01
N SER A 473 -28.84 -16.33 -9.61
CA SER A 473 -29.04 -17.61 -8.94
C SER A 473 -29.64 -17.45 -7.54
N GLY A 474 -29.35 -16.34 -6.85
CA GLY A 474 -29.97 -15.95 -5.59
C GLY A 474 -31.44 -15.55 -5.77
N PHE A 475 -31.80 -14.85 -6.84
CA PHE A 475 -33.15 -14.46 -7.19
C PHE A 475 -34.01 -15.66 -7.60
N VAL A 476 -33.47 -16.55 -8.41
CA VAL A 476 -34.15 -17.82 -8.81
C VAL A 476 -34.44 -18.72 -7.59
N ARG A 477 -33.60 -18.72 -6.58
CA ARG A 477 -33.84 -19.45 -5.32
C ARG A 477 -34.91 -18.83 -4.44
N LEU A 478 -35.09 -17.50 -4.50
CA LEU A 478 -36.17 -16.80 -3.77
C LEU A 478 -37.52 -16.98 -4.45
N GLU A 479 -37.58 -17.02 -5.78
CA GLU A 479 -38.84 -17.33 -6.51
C GLU A 479 -39.30 -18.80 -6.34
N SER A 480 -38.39 -19.72 -6.18
CA SER A 480 -38.74 -21.15 -5.93
C SER A 480 -39.20 -21.41 -4.49
N SER A 481 -39.11 -20.46 -3.59
CA SER A 481 -39.54 -20.55 -2.19
C SER A 481 -40.85 -19.82 -1.87
N MET A 482 -41.50 -19.18 -2.86
CA MET A 482 -42.86 -18.64 -2.69
C MET A 482 -43.91 -19.72 -3.01
N PRO A 483 -44.93 -19.88 -2.15
CA PRO A 483 -46.05 -20.78 -2.46
C PRO A 483 -46.87 -20.26 -3.62
N PRO A 484 -47.47 -21.12 -4.46
CA PRO A 484 -48.23 -20.70 -5.62
C PRO A 484 -49.46 -19.90 -5.18
N SER A 485 -49.50 -18.63 -5.61
CA SER A 485 -50.71 -17.81 -5.44
C SER A 485 -51.82 -18.35 -6.33
N SER A 486 -52.92 -18.72 -5.64
CA SER A 486 -54.17 -19.16 -6.22
C SER A 486 -54.75 -18.14 -7.19
N SER A 487 -55.18 -18.67 -8.31
CA SER A 487 -56.12 -18.17 -9.33
C SER A 487 -57.02 -16.99 -8.91
N LEU A 488 -56.96 -15.94 -9.68
CA LEU A 488 -58.17 -15.15 -9.99
C LEU A 488 -58.17 -14.85 -11.49
N SER A 489 -59.23 -15.31 -12.09
CA SER A 489 -59.61 -15.28 -13.50
C SER A 489 -60.10 -13.89 -13.90
N ASP A 490 -59.97 -13.67 -15.20
CA ASP A 490 -60.83 -12.88 -16.11
C ASP A 490 -60.70 -11.35 -16.13
N ALA A 491 -60.36 -10.93 -17.27
CA ALA A 491 -61.06 -10.06 -18.20
C ALA A 491 -60.13 -9.12 -18.97
N GLY A 492 -60.01 -9.37 -20.24
CA GLY A 492 -60.41 -8.45 -21.26
C GLY A 492 -59.38 -7.42 -21.77
N GLU A 493 -59.14 -7.59 -23.02
CA GLU A 493 -59.08 -6.60 -24.10
C GLU A 493 -57.74 -6.26 -24.71
N ARG A 494 -57.75 -6.52 -25.99
CA ARG A 494 -56.76 -6.27 -27.04
C ARG A 494 -56.39 -4.79 -27.09
N ASP A 495 -55.15 -4.53 -27.49
CA ASP A 495 -54.89 -3.67 -28.64
C ASP A 495 -53.46 -3.89 -29.17
N ASP A 496 -53.46 -4.14 -30.47
CA ASP A 496 -52.33 -4.21 -31.38
C ASP A 496 -51.58 -2.90 -31.42
N LEU A 497 -50.26 -2.94 -31.47
CA LEU A 497 -49.49 -1.98 -32.23
C LEU A 497 -48.11 -2.59 -32.60
N ASP A 498 -48.05 -2.93 -33.89
CA ASP A 498 -46.82 -3.08 -34.69
C ASP A 498 -45.89 -1.90 -34.55
N ILE A 499 -44.61 -2.12 -34.31
CA ILE A 499 -43.53 -1.25 -34.76
C ILE A 499 -42.33 -2.10 -35.21
N ASP A 500 -42.26 -2.19 -36.45
CA ASP A 500 -41.27 -2.28 -37.48
C ASP A 500 -39.80 -2.37 -37.12
N ARG A 501 -39.18 -3.35 -37.79
CA ARG A 501 -37.74 -3.56 -37.95
C ARG A 501 -37.15 -2.46 -38.85
N SER A 502 -36.03 -1.90 -38.47
CA SER A 502 -35.01 -1.55 -39.45
C SER A 502 -33.61 -1.66 -38.86
N ILE A 503 -32.93 -2.64 -39.37
CA ILE A 503 -31.48 -2.78 -39.39
C ILE A 503 -30.95 -1.76 -40.40
N ASP A 504 -29.94 -0.98 -40.09
CA ASP A 504 -28.81 -0.85 -41.04
C ASP A 504 -27.53 -0.32 -40.36
N SER A 505 -26.52 -1.12 -40.49
CA SER A 505 -25.08 -0.92 -40.72
C SER A 505 -24.62 0.53 -40.95
N ARG A 506 -23.55 0.91 -40.21
CA ARG A 506 -22.27 1.52 -40.65
C ARG A 506 -21.56 2.24 -39.51
N ILE A 507 -20.42 1.93 -39.37
CA ILE A 507 -19.02 2.31 -39.21
C ILE A 507 -18.46 1.84 -37.88
#